data_5891616a15d293860dd35f54f87f8a83
#
_entry.id   5891616a15d293860dd35f54f87f8a83
#
_cell.length_a   1.000
_cell.length_b   1.000
_cell.length_c   1.000
_cell.angle_alpha   90.00
_cell.angle_beta   90.00
_cell.angle_gamma   90.00
#
_symmetry.space_group_name_H-M   'P 1'
#
loop_
_entity.id
_entity.type
_entity.pdbx_description
1 polymer ?
#
loop_
_entity_poly.entity_id
_entity_poly.type
_entity_poly.pdbx_seq_one_letter_code
_entity_poly.pdbx_strand_id
1 'polypeptide(L)'
;LPSEQVLFDDMKQKIEKSYQKFGFLPIDTPIIEYAEVLLAKAGGETEKQIYRFEKGDTDLALRFDLTVPLAKYVAKNYGNLSFPFRRYQIGKVYRGEKAQKGRYREFYQCDIDIIGDETLDIINDAELPAVIYSTFRTLGFENFTIKINNRKILNGLFEGIGQKDKSVEILRIIDKIDKIGEQAVRK
;
A
#
# COMPACT_ATOMS: atom_id res chain seq x y z
N LEU A 1 -23.27 -3.15 13.32
CA LEU A 1 -24.69 -2.75 13.28
C LEU A 1 -25.01 -2.07 11.95
N PRO A 2 -26.27 -2.11 11.45
CA PRO A 2 -26.65 -1.44 10.21
C PRO A 2 -26.32 0.06 10.18
N SER A 3 -26.48 0.76 11.31
CA SER A 3 -26.14 2.18 11.45
C SER A 3 -24.64 2.45 11.23
N GLU A 4 -23.77 1.59 11.72
CA GLU A 4 -22.33 1.69 11.52
C GLU A 4 -21.96 1.37 10.07
N GLN A 5 -22.66 0.41 9.43
CA GLN A 5 -22.43 0.08 8.04
C GLN A 5 -22.80 1.25 7.10
N VAL A 6 -23.91 1.93 7.38
CA VAL A 6 -24.32 3.13 6.60
C VAL A 6 -23.24 4.22 6.67
N LEU A 7 -22.67 4.46 7.85
CA LEU A 7 -21.57 5.42 8.03
C LEU A 7 -20.31 5.00 7.28
N PHE A 8 -19.99 3.70 7.33
CA PHE A 8 -18.85 3.14 6.61
C PHE A 8 -19.02 3.29 5.09
N ASP A 9 -20.21 3.01 4.57
CA ASP A 9 -20.50 3.12 3.13
C ASP A 9 -20.47 4.58 2.67
N ASP A 10 -20.98 5.53 3.48
CA ASP A 10 -20.87 6.97 3.19
C ASP A 10 -19.39 7.41 3.15
N MET A 11 -18.59 7.00 4.11
CA MET A 11 -17.16 7.29 4.14
C MET A 11 -16.47 6.75 2.89
N LYS A 12 -16.76 5.51 2.50
CA LYS A 12 -16.21 4.86 1.31
C LYS A 12 -16.57 5.63 0.04
N GLN A 13 -17.85 6.02 -0.11
CA GLN A 13 -18.31 6.83 -1.25
C GLN A 13 -17.62 8.20 -1.32
N LYS A 14 -17.37 8.85 -0.18
CA LYS A 14 -16.63 10.12 -0.13
C LYS A 14 -15.19 9.94 -0.62
N ILE A 15 -14.53 8.85 -0.22
CA ILE A 15 -13.17 8.53 -0.70
C ILE A 15 -13.18 8.30 -2.21
N GLU A 16 -14.08 7.47 -2.72
CA GLU A 16 -14.21 7.20 -4.16
C GLU A 16 -14.41 8.49 -4.97
N LYS A 17 -15.35 9.34 -4.56
CA LYS A 17 -15.59 10.63 -5.20
C LYS A 17 -14.37 11.55 -5.15
N SER A 18 -13.60 11.52 -4.06
CA SER A 18 -12.37 12.28 -3.95
C SER A 18 -11.34 11.80 -4.98
N TYR A 19 -11.12 10.49 -5.12
CA TYR A 19 -10.19 9.91 -6.10
C TYR A 19 -10.59 10.21 -7.54
N GLN A 20 -11.89 10.10 -7.86
CA GLN A 20 -12.43 10.39 -9.18
C GLN A 20 -12.21 11.85 -9.62
N LYS A 21 -12.21 12.82 -8.68
CA LYS A 21 -11.91 14.23 -8.99
C LYS A 21 -10.48 14.44 -9.52
N PHE A 22 -9.56 13.55 -9.16
CA PHE A 22 -8.18 13.57 -9.64
C PHE A 22 -7.96 12.65 -10.85
N GLY A 23 -9.03 12.15 -11.47
CA GLY A 23 -8.96 11.33 -12.69
C GLY A 23 -8.56 9.87 -12.44
N PHE A 24 -8.64 9.37 -11.21
CA PHE A 24 -8.43 7.95 -10.93
C PHE A 24 -9.66 7.14 -11.32
N LEU A 25 -9.45 6.03 -12.02
CA LEU A 25 -10.50 5.10 -12.46
C LEU A 25 -10.57 3.88 -11.54
N PRO A 26 -11.78 3.35 -11.29
CA PRO A 26 -11.94 2.18 -10.45
C PRO A 26 -11.44 0.92 -11.14
N ILE A 27 -10.76 0.06 -10.39
CA ILE A 27 -10.54 -1.34 -10.77
C ILE A 27 -10.86 -2.25 -9.59
N ASP A 28 -11.05 -3.52 -9.87
CA ASP A 28 -11.05 -4.57 -8.84
C ASP A 28 -10.19 -5.75 -9.29
N THR A 29 -9.62 -6.46 -8.33
CA THR A 29 -8.77 -7.61 -8.54
C THR A 29 -9.25 -8.76 -7.64
N PRO A 30 -9.02 -10.02 -8.01
CA PRO A 30 -9.43 -11.16 -7.21
C PRO A 30 -8.89 -11.12 -5.77
N ILE A 31 -9.72 -11.55 -4.82
CA ILE A 31 -9.32 -11.73 -3.42
C ILE A 31 -8.45 -12.98 -3.27
N ILE A 32 -8.81 -14.04 -3.98
CA ILE A 32 -8.07 -15.31 -4.00
C ILE A 32 -7.19 -15.32 -5.25
N GLU A 33 -5.92 -15.60 -5.07
CA GLU A 33 -4.93 -15.67 -6.12
C GLU A 33 -4.05 -16.93 -5.94
N TYR A 34 -3.31 -17.31 -6.97
CA TYR A 34 -2.27 -18.32 -6.83
C TYR A 34 -1.22 -17.86 -5.82
N ALA A 35 -0.83 -18.75 -4.91
CA ALA A 35 0.13 -18.43 -3.87
C ALA A 35 1.47 -17.95 -4.45
N GLU A 36 1.94 -18.55 -5.54
CA GLU A 36 3.17 -18.14 -6.24
C GLU A 36 3.18 -16.66 -6.66
N VAL A 37 2.02 -16.13 -7.07
CA VAL A 37 1.89 -14.72 -7.48
C VAL A 37 2.07 -13.80 -6.28
N LEU A 38 1.40 -14.08 -5.18
CA LEU A 38 1.45 -13.26 -3.97
C LEU A 38 2.79 -13.38 -3.24
N LEU A 39 3.45 -14.52 -3.36
CA LEU A 39 4.74 -14.81 -2.74
C LEU A 39 5.94 -14.38 -3.59
N ALA A 40 5.75 -14.02 -4.88
CA ALA A 40 6.84 -13.72 -5.82
C ALA A 40 7.85 -12.69 -5.31
N LYS A 41 7.42 -11.74 -4.47
CA LYS A 41 8.28 -10.74 -3.81
C LYS A 41 8.10 -10.70 -2.29
N ALA A 42 7.33 -11.64 -1.73
CA ALA A 42 7.18 -11.76 -0.29
C ALA A 42 8.49 -12.32 0.31
N GLY A 43 8.91 -11.76 1.42
CA GLY A 43 10.08 -12.23 2.16
C GLY A 43 9.91 -12.05 3.66
N GLY A 44 10.49 -12.95 4.43
CA GLY A 44 10.55 -12.84 5.88
C GLY A 44 9.18 -12.80 6.56
N GLU A 45 8.86 -11.68 7.20
CA GLU A 45 7.63 -11.52 7.98
C GLU A 45 6.36 -11.48 7.12
N THR A 46 6.41 -10.96 5.89
CA THR A 46 5.25 -10.86 5.00
C THR A 46 4.73 -12.25 4.61
N GLU A 47 5.64 -13.17 4.28
CA GLU A 47 5.28 -14.54 3.91
C GLU A 47 4.51 -15.25 5.03
N LYS A 48 4.93 -15.06 6.29
CA LYS A 48 4.26 -15.65 7.46
C LYS A 48 2.86 -15.11 7.71
N GLN A 49 2.54 -13.94 7.16
CA GLN A 49 1.27 -13.27 7.36
C GLN A 49 0.26 -13.53 6.24
N ILE A 50 0.68 -14.14 5.14
CA ILE A 50 -0.20 -14.50 4.02
C ILE A 50 -1.03 -15.72 4.40
N TYR A 51 -2.35 -15.61 4.25
CA TYR A 51 -3.27 -16.74 4.39
C TYR A 51 -3.19 -17.61 3.13
N ARG A 52 -2.62 -18.79 3.27
CA ARG A 52 -2.41 -19.78 2.22
C ARG A 52 -3.24 -21.03 2.49
N PHE A 53 -3.81 -21.63 1.44
CA PHE A 53 -4.63 -22.82 1.51
C PHE A 53 -4.62 -23.57 0.18
N GLU A 54 -4.95 -24.84 0.23
CA GLU A 54 -5.05 -25.69 -0.96
C GLU A 54 -6.51 -25.93 -1.32
N LYS A 55 -6.79 -25.99 -2.62
CA LYS A 55 -8.07 -26.41 -3.17
C LYS A 55 -7.84 -27.38 -4.33
N GLY A 56 -8.06 -28.68 -4.09
CA GLY A 56 -7.57 -29.73 -4.99
C GLY A 56 -6.06 -29.68 -5.08
N ASP A 57 -5.52 -29.69 -6.27
CA ASP A 57 -4.08 -29.60 -6.55
C ASP A 57 -3.58 -28.15 -6.70
N THR A 58 -4.41 -27.17 -6.33
CA THR A 58 -4.10 -25.76 -6.53
C THR A 58 -3.76 -25.09 -5.21
N ASP A 59 -2.58 -24.46 -5.16
CA ASP A 59 -2.08 -23.69 -4.04
C ASP A 59 -2.52 -22.25 -4.17
N LEU A 60 -3.34 -21.77 -3.26
CA LEU A 60 -4.02 -20.49 -3.28
C LEU A 60 -3.68 -19.66 -2.05
N ALA A 61 -3.86 -18.35 -2.15
CA ALA A 61 -3.74 -17.45 -1.01
C ALA A 61 -4.71 -16.29 -1.10
N LEU A 62 -5.02 -15.69 0.05
CA LEU A 62 -5.74 -14.43 0.14
C LEU A 62 -4.79 -13.26 -0.08
N ARG A 63 -5.21 -12.26 -0.86
CA ARG A 63 -4.41 -11.06 -1.11
C ARG A 63 -4.04 -10.33 0.18
N PHE A 64 -2.74 -10.06 0.33
CA PHE A 64 -2.15 -9.35 1.46
C PHE A 64 -2.25 -7.82 1.33
N ASP A 65 -2.21 -7.36 0.10
CA ASP A 65 -2.34 -5.96 -0.34
C ASP A 65 -3.09 -5.89 -1.67
N LEU A 66 -3.22 -4.69 -2.22
CA LEU A 66 -3.79 -4.47 -3.55
C LEU A 66 -2.72 -4.22 -4.62
N THR A 67 -1.45 -4.11 -4.24
CA THR A 67 -0.32 -3.77 -5.12
C THR A 67 0.14 -4.95 -5.97
N VAL A 68 0.31 -6.13 -5.36
CA VAL A 68 0.74 -7.33 -6.10
C VAL A 68 -0.33 -7.77 -7.11
N PRO A 69 -1.64 -7.84 -6.74
CA PRO A 69 -2.70 -8.08 -7.71
C PRO A 69 -2.77 -7.03 -8.83
N LEU A 70 -2.50 -5.75 -8.52
CA LEU A 70 -2.40 -4.69 -9.52
C LEU A 70 -1.28 -4.96 -10.53
N ALA A 71 -0.09 -5.34 -10.06
CA ALA A 71 1.03 -5.63 -10.95
C ALA A 71 0.67 -6.74 -11.96
N LYS A 72 0.02 -7.80 -11.50
CA LYS A 72 -0.51 -8.87 -12.38
C LYS A 72 -1.58 -8.33 -13.35
N TYR A 73 -2.49 -7.49 -12.85
CA TYR A 73 -3.54 -6.88 -13.67
C TYR A 73 -2.95 -6.06 -14.80
N VAL A 74 -1.98 -5.19 -14.51
CA VAL A 74 -1.31 -4.34 -15.50
C VAL A 74 -0.54 -5.18 -16.51
N ALA A 75 0.24 -6.16 -16.06
CA ALA A 75 0.98 -7.05 -16.94
C ALA A 75 0.06 -7.81 -17.92
N LYS A 76 -1.09 -8.29 -17.43
CA LYS A 76 -2.06 -9.02 -18.24
C LYS A 76 -2.77 -8.12 -19.27
N ASN A 77 -3.04 -6.87 -18.91
CA ASN A 77 -3.87 -5.96 -19.71
C ASN A 77 -3.05 -4.83 -20.38
N TYR A 78 -1.71 -4.92 -20.34
CA TYR A 78 -0.80 -3.85 -20.76
C TYR A 78 -1.18 -3.21 -22.10
N GLY A 79 -1.43 -4.02 -23.13
CA GLY A 79 -1.80 -3.53 -24.45
C GLY A 79 -3.17 -2.85 -24.56
N ASN A 80 -4.00 -2.93 -23.52
CA ASN A 80 -5.33 -2.32 -23.46
C ASN A 80 -5.39 -1.12 -22.52
N LEU A 81 -4.29 -0.80 -21.84
CA LEU A 81 -4.21 0.31 -20.89
C LEU A 81 -3.64 1.56 -21.56
N SER A 82 -4.15 2.71 -21.19
CA SER A 82 -3.56 4.01 -21.55
C SER A 82 -2.67 4.49 -20.41
N PHE A 83 -1.46 4.94 -20.73
CA PHE A 83 -0.49 5.43 -19.76
C PHE A 83 -0.35 6.97 -19.83
N PRO A 84 -0.12 7.65 -18.70
CA PRO A 84 -0.03 7.09 -17.36
C PRO A 84 -1.36 6.50 -16.90
N PHE A 85 -1.33 5.23 -16.46
CA PHE A 85 -2.52 4.54 -15.97
C PHE A 85 -2.79 4.96 -14.52
N ARG A 86 -3.92 5.60 -14.29
CA ARG A 86 -4.36 6.15 -13.01
C ARG A 86 -5.52 5.34 -12.49
N ARG A 87 -5.31 4.61 -11.40
CA ARG A 87 -6.34 3.71 -10.86
C ARG A 87 -6.56 3.94 -9.37
N TYR A 88 -7.76 3.64 -8.90
CA TYR A 88 -7.99 3.38 -7.48
C TYR A 88 -8.65 2.02 -7.27
N GLN A 89 -8.44 1.46 -6.10
CA GLN A 89 -9.14 0.28 -5.62
C GLN A 89 -9.41 0.42 -4.13
N ILE A 90 -10.66 0.16 -3.73
CA ILE A 90 -11.07 0.06 -2.34
C ILE A 90 -11.53 -1.37 -2.10
N GLY A 91 -10.72 -2.14 -1.41
CA GLY A 91 -10.93 -3.58 -1.28
C GLY A 91 -10.42 -4.15 0.04
N LYS A 92 -10.98 -5.29 0.42
CA LYS A 92 -10.52 -6.04 1.58
C LYS A 92 -9.18 -6.71 1.30
N VAL A 93 -8.31 -6.69 2.30
CA VAL A 93 -7.03 -7.40 2.32
C VAL A 93 -6.92 -8.21 3.61
N TYR A 94 -6.02 -9.18 3.63
CA TYR A 94 -5.96 -10.20 4.68
C TYR A 94 -4.53 -10.36 5.19
N ARG A 95 -4.32 -10.10 6.49
CA ARG A 95 -3.00 -10.23 7.12
C ARG A 95 -3.08 -11.07 8.37
N GLY A 96 -2.26 -12.12 8.46
CA GLY A 96 -2.18 -13.03 9.61
C GLY A 96 -1.48 -12.43 10.82
N GLU A 97 -1.53 -11.12 11.00
CA GLU A 97 -0.95 -10.44 12.16
C GLU A 97 -1.68 -10.80 13.46
N LYS A 98 -1.00 -10.60 14.59
CA LYS A 98 -1.64 -10.68 15.89
C LYS A 98 -2.69 -9.58 16.00
N ALA A 99 -3.96 -9.98 16.15
CA ALA A 99 -5.06 -9.05 16.29
C ALA A 99 -4.88 -8.16 17.51
N GLN A 100 -5.02 -6.84 17.32
CA GLN A 100 -4.97 -5.84 18.38
C GLN A 100 -5.84 -4.63 18.01
N LYS A 101 -6.07 -3.71 18.94
CA LYS A 101 -6.88 -2.52 18.68
C LYS A 101 -6.34 -1.75 17.47
N GLY A 102 -7.19 -1.52 16.47
CA GLY A 102 -6.83 -0.84 15.22
C GLY A 102 -6.07 -1.69 14.20
N ARG A 103 -5.83 -2.99 14.49
CA ARG A 103 -5.22 -3.93 13.54
C ARG A 103 -6.06 -5.20 13.46
N TYR A 104 -6.71 -5.36 12.33
CA TYR A 104 -7.58 -6.49 12.03
C TYR A 104 -6.92 -7.42 11.03
N ARG A 105 -7.32 -8.69 11.03
CA ARG A 105 -6.86 -9.68 10.05
C ARG A 105 -7.52 -9.52 8.69
N GLU A 106 -8.71 -8.94 8.65
CA GLU A 106 -9.40 -8.48 7.45
C GLU A 106 -9.68 -6.99 7.62
N PHE A 107 -9.29 -6.18 6.65
CA PHE A 107 -9.55 -4.74 6.66
C PHE A 107 -9.56 -4.19 5.23
N TYR A 108 -10.08 -2.98 5.06
CA TYR A 108 -10.08 -2.30 3.78
C TYR A 108 -8.79 -1.51 3.57
N GLN A 109 -8.22 -1.64 2.39
CA GLN A 109 -7.26 -0.68 1.83
C GLN A 109 -7.95 0.23 0.81
N CYS A 110 -7.53 1.47 0.76
CA CYS A 110 -7.98 2.48 -0.20
C CYS A 110 -6.74 2.96 -0.95
N ASP A 111 -6.42 2.29 -2.03
CA ASP A 111 -5.18 2.50 -2.77
C ASP A 111 -5.43 3.31 -4.03
N ILE A 112 -4.52 4.24 -4.30
CA ILE A 112 -4.40 4.98 -5.57
C ILE A 112 -3.00 4.74 -6.13
N ASP A 113 -2.91 4.51 -7.43
CA ASP A 113 -1.64 4.35 -8.12
C ASP A 113 -1.63 5.07 -9.46
N ILE A 114 -0.46 5.56 -9.82
CA ILE A 114 -0.17 6.11 -11.14
C ILE A 114 0.98 5.31 -11.71
N ILE A 115 0.74 4.65 -12.83
CA ILE A 115 1.72 3.79 -13.48
C ILE A 115 2.09 4.41 -14.81
N GLY A 116 3.38 4.72 -15.00
CA GLY A 116 3.94 5.17 -16.26
C GLY A 116 4.33 3.99 -17.16
N ASP A 117 4.51 4.29 -18.43
CA ASP A 117 5.15 3.41 -19.40
C ASP A 117 6.55 3.93 -19.65
N GLU A 118 7.59 3.12 -19.30
CA GLU A 118 9.01 3.47 -19.28
C GLU A 118 9.36 4.66 -18.35
N THR A 119 8.61 5.74 -18.41
CA THR A 119 8.84 6.96 -17.63
C THR A 119 7.57 7.40 -16.88
N LEU A 120 7.79 8.05 -15.74
CA LEU A 120 6.73 8.71 -14.98
C LEU A 120 7.28 10.04 -14.45
N ASP A 121 6.63 11.15 -14.76
CA ASP A 121 7.04 12.47 -14.28
C ASP A 121 6.95 12.53 -12.75
N ILE A 122 7.98 13.11 -12.12
CA ILE A 122 8.09 13.26 -10.66
C ILE A 122 6.95 14.09 -10.06
N ILE A 123 6.26 14.89 -10.85
CA ILE A 123 5.10 15.67 -10.39
C ILE A 123 4.01 14.76 -9.83
N ASN A 124 3.92 13.51 -10.29
CA ASN A 124 2.97 12.53 -9.78
C ASN A 124 3.24 12.18 -8.31
N ASP A 125 4.50 12.21 -7.87
CA ASP A 125 4.85 12.01 -6.45
C ASP A 125 4.32 13.15 -5.57
N ALA A 126 4.23 14.37 -6.09
CA ALA A 126 3.66 15.51 -5.40
C ALA A 126 2.12 15.50 -5.41
N GLU A 127 1.51 14.95 -6.45
CA GLU A 127 0.07 14.84 -6.57
C GLU A 127 -0.55 13.89 -5.53
N LEU A 128 0.10 12.76 -5.24
CA LEU A 128 -0.43 11.79 -4.28
C LEU A 128 -0.69 12.38 -2.89
N PRO A 129 0.21 13.15 -2.26
CA PRO A 129 -0.07 13.88 -1.02
C PRO A 129 -1.24 14.87 -1.14
N ALA A 130 -1.41 15.53 -2.29
CA ALA A 130 -2.52 16.43 -2.52
C ALA A 130 -3.86 15.68 -2.57
N VAL A 131 -3.91 14.50 -3.18
CA VAL A 131 -5.09 13.62 -3.16
C VAL A 131 -5.41 13.18 -1.73
N ILE A 132 -4.40 12.77 -0.94
CA ILE A 132 -4.57 12.39 0.47
C ILE A 132 -5.14 13.56 1.26
N TYR A 133 -4.56 14.75 1.10
CA TYR A 133 -5.04 15.97 1.75
C TYR A 133 -6.51 16.25 1.43
N SER A 134 -6.87 16.27 0.14
CA SER A 134 -8.23 16.50 -0.32
C SER A 134 -9.21 15.47 0.23
N THR A 135 -8.81 14.20 0.25
CA THR A 135 -9.62 13.09 0.77
C THR A 135 -9.88 13.25 2.27
N PHE A 136 -8.85 13.54 3.05
CA PHE A 136 -9.00 13.74 4.50
C PHE A 136 -9.86 14.96 4.83
N ARG A 137 -9.70 16.06 4.08
CA ARG A 137 -10.60 17.23 4.22
C ARG A 137 -12.05 16.88 3.90
N THR A 138 -12.29 16.09 2.86
CA THR A 138 -13.64 15.62 2.49
C THR A 138 -14.26 14.70 3.55
N LEU A 139 -13.44 13.94 4.28
CA LEU A 139 -13.86 13.11 5.41
C LEU A 139 -14.09 13.89 6.71
N GLY A 140 -13.77 15.19 6.74
CA GLY A 140 -13.96 16.06 7.90
C GLY A 140 -12.77 16.15 8.86
N PHE A 141 -11.60 15.60 8.48
CA PHE A 141 -10.39 15.81 9.27
C PHE A 141 -9.88 17.24 9.08
N GLU A 142 -9.77 17.98 10.17
CA GLU A 142 -9.28 19.37 10.15
C GLU A 142 -7.79 19.46 10.46
N ASN A 143 -7.33 18.66 11.41
CA ASN A 143 -5.94 18.67 11.89
C ASN A 143 -5.28 17.33 11.63
N PHE A 144 -4.35 17.30 10.67
CA PHE A 144 -3.52 16.15 10.36
C PHE A 144 -2.20 16.59 9.72
N THR A 145 -1.21 15.73 9.78
CA THR A 145 0.10 15.98 9.19
C THR A 145 0.44 14.88 8.20
N ILE A 146 0.80 15.25 6.98
CA ILE A 146 1.31 14.32 5.97
C ILE A 146 2.84 14.35 6.07
N LYS A 147 3.45 13.23 6.49
CA LYS A 147 4.90 13.06 6.53
C LYS A 147 5.37 12.45 5.22
N ILE A 148 6.28 13.12 4.55
CA ILE A 148 6.84 12.70 3.25
C ILE A 148 8.33 12.41 3.44
N ASN A 149 8.81 11.33 2.84
CA ASN A 149 10.21 10.98 2.79
C ASN A 149 10.58 10.43 1.40
N ASN A 150 11.86 10.57 1.04
CA ASN A 150 12.40 9.99 -0.18
C ASN A 150 13.65 9.16 0.16
N ARG A 151 13.61 7.88 -0.21
CA ARG A 151 14.75 6.96 0.03
C ARG A 151 16.06 7.42 -0.61
N LYS A 152 16.01 8.18 -1.71
CA LYS A 152 17.21 8.73 -2.34
C LYS A 152 17.96 9.67 -1.40
N ILE A 153 17.27 10.45 -0.55
CA ILE A 153 17.90 11.34 0.44
C ILE A 153 18.68 10.52 1.45
N LEU A 154 18.06 9.46 2.00
CA LEU A 154 18.72 8.58 2.97
C LEU A 154 19.88 7.79 2.35
N ASN A 155 19.69 7.27 1.15
CA ASN A 155 20.75 6.57 0.42
C ASN A 155 21.94 7.51 0.15
N GLY A 156 21.70 8.75 -0.27
CA GLY A 156 22.75 9.76 -0.47
C GLY A 156 23.49 10.09 0.82
N LEU A 157 22.77 10.18 1.95
CA LEU A 157 23.39 10.37 3.26
C LEU A 157 24.33 9.21 3.62
N PHE A 158 23.85 7.95 3.48
CA PHE A 158 24.66 6.76 3.78
C PHE A 158 25.86 6.62 2.84
N GLU A 159 25.73 6.99 1.58
CA GLU A 159 26.83 7.05 0.62
C GLU A 159 27.87 8.10 1.04
N GLY A 160 27.42 9.31 1.43
CA GLY A 160 28.28 10.38 1.88
C GLY A 160 29.08 10.06 3.15
N ILE A 161 28.56 9.21 4.04
CA ILE A 161 29.26 8.76 5.24
C ILE A 161 29.95 7.38 5.08
N GLY A 162 30.04 6.86 3.85
CA GLY A 162 30.70 5.60 3.55
C GLY A 162 30.00 4.33 4.07
N GLN A 163 28.68 4.39 4.31
CA GLN A 163 27.89 3.28 4.87
C GLN A 163 26.83 2.75 3.89
N LYS A 164 27.02 2.93 2.59
CA LYS A 164 26.07 2.53 1.54
C LYS A 164 25.66 1.06 1.65
N ASP A 165 26.61 0.16 1.84
CA ASP A 165 26.38 -1.29 1.91
C ASP A 165 25.54 -1.72 3.11
N LYS A 166 25.56 -0.93 4.19
CA LYS A 166 24.79 -1.18 5.41
C LYS A 166 23.47 -0.41 5.48
N SER A 167 23.16 0.39 4.48
CA SER A 167 21.99 1.30 4.47
C SER A 167 20.67 0.57 4.77
N VAL A 168 20.47 -0.61 4.19
CA VAL A 168 19.24 -1.41 4.39
C VAL A 168 19.12 -1.89 5.84
N GLU A 169 20.22 -2.34 6.44
CA GLU A 169 20.26 -2.81 7.83
C GLU A 169 20.04 -1.67 8.81
N ILE A 170 20.72 -0.55 8.59
CA ILE A 170 20.58 0.66 9.41
C ILE A 170 19.14 1.19 9.36
N LEU A 171 18.54 1.29 8.18
CA LEU A 171 17.15 1.71 8.02
C LEU A 171 16.18 0.78 8.73
N ARG A 172 16.40 -0.54 8.64
CA ARG A 172 15.57 -1.54 9.33
C ARG A 172 15.63 -1.40 10.86
N ILE A 173 16.75 -0.94 11.40
CA ILE A 173 16.90 -0.67 12.84
C ILE A 173 16.24 0.64 13.21
N ILE A 174 16.46 1.70 12.40
CA ILE A 174 15.86 3.03 12.62
C ILE A 174 14.33 2.97 12.57
N ASP A 175 13.75 2.18 11.69
CA ASP A 175 12.29 2.00 11.59
C ASP A 175 11.64 1.44 12.88
N LYS A 176 12.46 0.90 13.79
CA LYS A 176 11.99 0.41 15.07
C LYS A 176 12.05 1.44 16.20
N ILE A 177 12.61 2.64 15.95
CA ILE A 177 12.88 3.65 16.98
C ILE A 177 11.62 4.00 17.80
N ASP A 178 10.47 4.14 17.14
CA ASP A 178 9.19 4.44 17.79
C ASP A 178 8.66 3.26 18.64
N LYS A 179 9.15 2.04 18.40
CA LYS A 179 8.72 0.83 19.10
C LYS A 179 9.61 0.45 20.27
N ILE A 180 10.92 0.62 20.12
CA ILE A 180 11.91 0.13 21.09
C ILE A 180 12.69 1.26 21.78
N GLY A 181 12.49 2.50 21.33
CA GLY A 181 13.15 3.69 21.87
C GLY A 181 14.57 3.93 21.32
N GLU A 182 15.01 5.18 21.39
CA GLU A 182 16.29 5.63 20.83
C GLU A 182 17.50 4.91 21.44
N GLN A 183 17.49 4.66 22.75
CA GLN A 183 18.62 3.99 23.44
C GLN A 183 18.84 2.55 22.98
N ALA A 184 17.77 1.85 22.61
CA ALA A 184 17.84 0.48 22.10
C ALA A 184 18.30 0.43 20.63
N VAL A 185 18.02 1.49 19.87
CA VAL A 185 18.47 1.63 18.48
C VAL A 185 19.96 1.97 18.39
N ARG A 186 20.52 2.67 19.40
CA ARG A 186 21.94 3.06 19.46
C ARG A 186 22.90 1.94 19.88
N LYS A 187 22.39 0.82 20.38
CA LYS A 187 23.16 -0.41 20.72
C LYS A 187 23.28 -1.34 19.53
#